data_bcf33342b47bc00572d6e2e4c86f6094
#
_entry.id   bcf33342b47bc00572d6e2e4c86f6094
#
_cell.length_a   1.000
_cell.length_b   1.000
_cell.length_c   1.000
_cell.angle_alpha   90.00
_cell.angle_beta   90.00
_cell.angle_gamma   90.00
#
_symmetry.space_group_name_H-M   'P 1'
#
loop_
_entity.id
_entity.type
_entity.pdbx_description
1 polymer ?
#
loop_
_entity_poly.entity_id
_entity_poly.type
_entity_poly.pdbx_seq_one_letter_code
_entity_poly.pdbx_strand_id
1 'polypeptide(L)' 'MSSDAPGRVALVTGGSRGIGAAIATDLYAQGYRVAATSRSATAPEGVLPIACDVTDADSVDAAFSQVEQEFGPVEVLI' A
#
# COMPACT_ATOMS: atom_id res chain seq x y z
N MET A 1 8.44 -20.29 6.72
CA MET A 1 7.14 -19.63 6.85
C MET A 1 7.29 -18.41 7.74
N SER A 2 6.67 -17.38 7.39
CA SER A 2 6.75 -16.17 8.19
C SER A 2 5.44 -15.96 8.92
N SER A 3 5.47 -16.09 10.24
CA SER A 3 4.33 -15.74 11.07
C SER A 3 4.25 -14.24 11.31
N ASP A 4 5.25 -13.49 10.82
CA ASP A 4 5.32 -12.04 11.09
C ASP A 4 4.51 -11.22 10.11
N ALA A 5 4.22 -11.78 8.94
CA ALA A 5 3.53 -11.06 7.89
C ALA A 5 2.01 -10.94 8.07
N PRO A 6 1.29 -12.00 8.54
CA PRO A 6 -0.18 -11.96 8.52
C PRO A 6 -0.75 -10.78 9.29
N GLY A 7 -1.56 -9.98 8.60
CA GLY A 7 -2.24 -8.84 9.19
C GLY A 7 -1.41 -7.58 9.32
N ARG A 8 -0.13 -7.63 9.04
CA ARG A 8 0.70 -6.42 9.08
C ARG A 8 0.36 -5.53 7.88
N VAL A 9 0.50 -4.23 8.08
CA VAL A 9 0.09 -3.25 7.09
C VAL A 9 1.29 -2.73 6.33
N ALA A 10 1.25 -2.84 5.01
CA ALA A 10 2.29 -2.34 4.13
C ALA A 10 1.72 -1.30 3.17
N LEU A 11 2.44 -0.22 2.98
CA LEU A 11 2.07 0.81 2.01
C LEU A 11 3.17 0.90 0.97
N VAL A 12 2.80 0.70 -0.30
CA VAL A 12 3.73 0.77 -1.43
C VAL A 12 3.42 2.03 -2.22
N THR A 13 4.38 2.95 -2.29
CA THR A 13 4.20 4.14 -3.10
C THR A 13 4.52 3.82 -4.56
N GLY A 14 3.63 4.26 -5.47
CA GLY A 14 3.81 3.95 -6.87
C GLY A 14 3.57 2.49 -7.20
N GLY A 15 2.67 1.83 -6.46
CA GLY A 15 2.46 0.39 -6.58
C GLY A 15 1.48 -0.05 -7.65
N SER A 16 1.10 0.81 -8.59
CA SER A 16 0.10 0.47 -9.59
C SER A 16 0.66 -0.36 -10.74
N ARG A 17 1.95 -0.30 -10.99
CA ARG A 17 2.57 -1.04 -12.10
C ARG A 17 4.07 -1.14 -11.90
N GLY A 18 4.71 -1.96 -12.76
CA GLY A 18 6.15 -2.13 -12.75
C GLY A 18 6.63 -2.80 -11.48
N ILE A 19 7.77 -2.36 -10.98
CA ILE A 19 8.40 -2.94 -9.80
C ILE A 19 7.51 -2.76 -8.57
N GLY A 20 6.86 -1.61 -8.44
CA GLY A 20 5.97 -1.36 -7.31
C GLY A 20 4.80 -2.32 -7.26
N ALA A 21 4.19 -2.61 -8.42
CA ALA A 21 3.10 -3.58 -8.48
C ALA A 21 3.58 -4.98 -8.12
N ALA A 22 4.77 -5.36 -8.57
CA ALA A 22 5.34 -6.68 -8.24
C ALA A 22 5.58 -6.81 -6.74
N ILE A 23 6.10 -5.75 -6.11
CA ILE A 23 6.35 -5.74 -4.67
C ILE A 23 5.02 -5.85 -3.92
N ALA A 24 4.02 -5.07 -4.32
CA ALA A 24 2.72 -5.08 -3.66
C ALA A 24 2.06 -6.45 -3.76
N THR A 25 2.10 -7.07 -4.92
CA THR A 25 1.56 -8.41 -5.15
C THR A 25 2.27 -9.44 -4.27
N ASP A 26 3.59 -9.35 -4.20
CA ASP A 26 4.38 -10.28 -3.40
C ASP A 26 4.06 -10.15 -1.91
N LEU A 27 3.96 -8.93 -1.42
CA LEU A 27 3.60 -8.69 -0.01
C LEU A 27 2.20 -9.21 0.29
N TYR A 28 1.26 -8.98 -0.61
CA TYR A 28 -0.09 -9.50 -0.43
C TYR A 28 -0.08 -11.03 -0.35
N ALA A 29 0.69 -11.67 -1.20
CA ALA A 29 0.81 -13.14 -1.21
C ALA A 29 1.41 -13.67 0.09
N GLN A 30 2.22 -12.86 0.77
CA GLN A 30 2.82 -13.23 2.04
C GLN A 30 1.91 -13.00 3.25
N GLY A 31 0.73 -12.42 3.04
CA GLY A 31 -0.24 -12.22 4.11
C GLY A 31 -0.31 -10.81 4.66
N TYR A 32 0.40 -9.87 4.06
CA TYR A 32 0.29 -8.46 4.44
C TYR A 32 -1.04 -7.88 3.97
N ARG A 33 -1.53 -6.89 4.71
CA ARG A 33 -2.58 -6.01 4.22
C ARG A 33 -1.87 -4.90 3.46
N VAL A 34 -2.05 -4.85 2.15
CA VAL A 34 -1.25 -3.98 1.31
C VAL A 34 -2.12 -2.89 0.69
N ALA A 35 -1.67 -1.66 0.80
CA ALA A 35 -2.21 -0.53 0.07
C ALA A 35 -1.15 -0.02 -0.88
N ALA A 36 -1.56 0.50 -2.01
CA ALA A 36 -0.63 1.06 -2.98
C ALA A 36 -1.14 2.41 -3.46
N THR A 37 -0.25 3.38 -3.51
CA THR A 37 -0.60 4.71 -3.96
C THR A 37 -0.28 4.87 -5.44
N SER A 38 -1.14 5.60 -6.13
CA SER A 38 -0.90 6.05 -7.49
C SER A 38 -1.80 7.24 -7.75
N ARG A 39 -1.48 8.00 -8.79
CA ARG A 39 -2.32 9.14 -9.15
C ARG A 39 -3.70 8.68 -9.63
N SER A 40 -3.77 7.52 -10.26
CA SER A 40 -5.00 7.01 -10.85
C SER A 40 -5.81 6.14 -9.89
N ALA A 41 -5.33 5.93 -8.66
CA ALA A 41 -5.97 5.07 -7.68
C ALA A 41 -6.20 3.66 -8.23
N THR A 42 -5.18 3.10 -8.88
CA THR A 42 -5.22 1.74 -9.40
C THR A 42 -4.21 0.89 -8.67
N ALA A 43 -4.49 -0.41 -8.53
CA ALA A 43 -3.60 -1.32 -7.83
C ALA A 43 -3.86 -2.75 -8.30
N PRO A 44 -2.90 -3.66 -8.08
CA PRO A 44 -3.13 -5.08 -8.37
C PRO A 44 -4.28 -5.64 -7.54
N GLU A 45 -4.79 -6.78 -7.98
CA GLU A 45 -5.86 -7.45 -7.24
C GLU A 45 -5.43 -7.77 -5.81
N GLY A 46 -6.31 -7.49 -4.87
CA GLY A 46 -6.04 -7.73 -3.45
C GLY A 46 -5.34 -6.59 -2.74
N VAL A 47 -4.90 -5.59 -3.48
CA VAL A 47 -4.19 -4.43 -2.94
C VAL A 47 -5.15 -3.24 -2.93
N LEU A 48 -5.20 -2.52 -1.81
CA LEU A 48 -6.09 -1.37 -1.67
C LEU A 48 -5.55 -0.20 -2.48
N PRO A 49 -6.29 0.29 -3.48
CA PRO A 49 -5.81 1.43 -4.26
C PRO A 49 -6.06 2.74 -3.51
N ILE A 50 -5.04 3.58 -3.45
CA ILE A 50 -5.11 4.88 -2.79
C ILE A 50 -4.65 5.95 -3.79
N ALA A 51 -5.50 6.94 -4.04
CA ALA A 51 -5.11 8.07 -4.88
C ALA A 51 -4.15 8.95 -4.09
N CYS A 52 -2.99 9.23 -4.68
CA CYS A 52 -1.99 10.04 -3.99
C CYS A 52 -1.04 10.68 -5.00
N ASP A 53 -0.81 11.97 -4.84
CA ASP A 53 0.23 12.68 -5.55
C ASP A 53 1.39 12.86 -4.56
N VAL A 54 2.49 12.14 -4.78
CA VAL A 54 3.62 12.15 -3.85
C VAL A 54 4.36 13.49 -3.81
N THR A 55 4.06 14.39 -4.75
CA THR A 55 4.65 15.74 -4.75
C THR A 55 3.84 16.72 -3.88
N ASP A 56 2.70 16.27 -3.35
CA ASP A 56 1.81 17.10 -2.54
C ASP A 56 1.75 16.52 -1.12
N ALA A 57 2.28 17.25 -0.16
CA ALA A 57 2.36 16.77 1.23
C ALA A 57 0.98 16.47 1.82
N ASP A 58 -0.03 17.29 1.50
CA ASP A 58 -1.38 17.04 2.00
C ASP A 58 -1.96 15.76 1.44
N SER A 59 -1.66 15.46 0.17
CA SER A 59 -2.08 14.23 -0.46
C SER A 59 -1.45 13.02 0.20
N VAL A 60 -0.17 13.12 0.56
CA VAL A 60 0.54 12.04 1.25
C VAL A 60 -0.06 11.80 2.63
N ASP A 61 -0.32 12.87 3.39
CA ASP A 61 -0.93 12.74 4.71
C ASP A 61 -2.32 12.11 4.62
N ALA A 62 -3.11 12.52 3.64
CA ALA A 62 -4.43 11.95 3.42
C ALA A 62 -4.35 10.46 3.08
N ALA A 63 -3.36 10.07 2.29
CA ALA A 63 -3.16 8.67 1.92
C ALA A 63 -2.85 7.82 3.15
N PHE A 64 -1.94 8.27 4.01
CA PHE A 64 -1.64 7.57 5.26
C PHE A 64 -2.87 7.45 6.14
N SER A 65 -3.64 8.53 6.28
CA SER A 65 -4.86 8.51 7.08
C SER A 65 -5.86 7.49 6.55
N GLN A 66 -6.00 7.42 5.24
CA GLN A 66 -6.93 6.48 4.61
C GLN A 66 -6.50 5.03 4.88
N VAL A 67 -5.21 4.74 4.75
CA VAL A 67 -4.71 3.39 5.02
C VAL A 67 -4.94 3.03 6.48
N GLU A 68 -4.68 3.97 7.39
CA GLU A 68 -4.86 3.71 8.82
C GLU A 68 -6.30 3.47 9.19
N GLN A 69 -7.23 4.14 8.52
CA GLN A 69 -8.65 3.91 8.75
C GLN A 69 -9.10 2.53 8.27
N GLU A 70 -8.52 2.06 7.17
CA GLU A 70 -8.90 0.78 6.59
C GLU A 70 -8.20 -0.39 7.25
N PHE A 71 -6.91 -0.26 7.52
CA PHE A 71 -6.07 -1.38 7.94
C PHE A 71 -5.42 -1.19 9.30
N GLY A 72 -5.26 0.04 9.77
CA GLY A 72 -4.49 0.35 10.95
C GLY A 72 -3.15 0.96 10.62
N PRO A 73 -2.28 1.13 11.61
CA PRO A 73 -1.00 1.84 11.41
C PRO A 73 -0.12 1.15 10.36
N VAL A 74 0.52 1.96 9.52
CA VAL A 74 1.46 1.46 8.52
C VAL A 74 2.71 0.96 9.22
N GLU A 75 3.08 -0.29 8.98
CA GLU A 75 4.25 -0.91 9.60
C GLU A 75 5.41 -1.06 8.61
N VAL A 76 5.11 -1.15 7.32
CA VAL A 76 6.11 -1.27 6.27
C VAL A 76 5.81 -0.24 5.19
N LEU A 77 6.80 0.58 4.88
CA LEU A 77 6.67 1.60 3.83
C LEU A 77 7.72 1.34 2.76
N ILE A 78 7.27 1.18 1.53
CA ILE A 78 8.16 0.95 0.38
C ILE A 78 8.15 2.18 -0.53
#